data_8b38700ae4cb9d27bbd4356abc925979
#
_entry.id   8b38700ae4cb9d27bbd4356abc925979
#
_cell.length_a   1.000
_cell.length_b   1.000
_cell.length_c   1.000
_cell.angle_alpha   90.00
_cell.angle_beta   90.00
_cell.angle_gamma   90.00
#
_symmetry.space_group_name_H-M   'P 1'
#
loop_
_entity.id
_entity.type
_entity.pdbx_description
1 polymer ?
#
loop_
_entity_poly.entity_id
_entity_poly.type
_entity_poly.pdbx_seq_one_letter_code
_entity_poly.pdbx_strand_id
1 'polypeptide(L)'
;TARYFRLVFGPGTFGLGGMSAPENGLDMSALAGLGAAMQSSLRLGDFRLSGDARIDRYEAKAGFETEPDYYALSQGVSENAGVDVAKVINLTDKMKPDGSLDWTPPKGSQWRVLRLGHSLLGTTNHPAPPEATGLEVDKFDGAAVRRYMDTYLGMYRGAAGQDMVGKKGVRALLVDSIEVGAANWTPRMVEQFKKLRGYDPTPFMPAITGTIVGSRAQSDQFLYDYRRTLADLMASEHYGVVAEVAKKQGLTVYGEALESFRPSLGDDMSMRKHNNIPMSAMWTHSRQE
;
A
#
# COMPACT_ATOMS: atom_id res chain seq x y z
N THR A 1 -5.10 26.14 -25.33
CA THR A 1 -6.07 26.64 -24.34
C THR A 1 -7.47 26.20 -24.74
N ALA A 2 -8.03 25.23 -24.04
CA ALA A 2 -9.42 24.80 -24.25
C ALA A 2 -10.37 25.78 -23.54
N ARG A 3 -11.48 26.12 -24.22
CA ARG A 3 -12.55 26.94 -23.62
C ARG A 3 -13.58 26.14 -22.83
N TYR A 4 -13.68 24.84 -23.13
CA TYR A 4 -14.66 23.95 -22.53
C TYR A 4 -14.00 22.64 -22.12
N PHE A 5 -14.41 22.12 -20.99
CA PHE A 5 -13.97 20.83 -20.46
C PHE A 5 -15.19 19.97 -20.24
N ARG A 6 -15.10 18.70 -20.58
CA ARG A 6 -16.13 17.70 -20.28
C ARG A 6 -15.57 16.72 -19.26
N LEU A 7 -16.22 16.65 -18.11
CA LEU A 7 -15.94 15.63 -17.13
C LEU A 7 -16.87 14.43 -17.40
N VAL A 8 -16.28 13.26 -17.54
CA VAL A 8 -17.04 12.02 -17.74
C VAL A 8 -16.70 11.10 -16.58
N PHE A 9 -17.70 10.72 -15.82
CA PHE A 9 -17.59 9.74 -14.77
C PHE A 9 -17.94 8.38 -15.38
N GLY A 10 -17.00 7.46 -15.39
CA GLY A 10 -17.25 6.04 -15.70
C GLY A 10 -17.82 5.32 -14.48
N PRO A 11 -18.40 4.13 -14.66
CA PRO A 11 -18.68 3.26 -13.53
C PRO A 11 -17.38 3.03 -12.79
N GLY A 12 -17.40 3.25 -11.46
CA GLY A 12 -16.24 2.97 -10.63
C GLY A 12 -15.87 1.50 -10.80
N THR A 13 -14.66 1.25 -11.25
CA THR A 13 -14.10 -0.10 -11.15
C THR A 13 -13.80 -0.33 -9.68
N PHE A 14 -14.79 -0.76 -8.93
CA PHE A 14 -14.53 -1.36 -7.64
C PHE A 14 -13.72 -2.63 -7.93
N GLY A 15 -12.51 -2.64 -7.43
CA GLY A 15 -11.57 -3.73 -7.65
C GLY A 15 -11.91 -5.01 -6.87
N LEU A 16 -13.05 -5.60 -7.15
CA LEU A 16 -13.16 -7.04 -7.24
C LEU A 16 -12.54 -7.44 -8.59
N GLY A 17 -11.36 -6.88 -8.86
CA GLY A 17 -10.64 -7.02 -10.11
C GLY A 17 -10.45 -8.49 -10.41
N GLY A 18 -11.09 -8.94 -11.49
CA GLY A 18 -10.87 -10.26 -12.03
C GLY A 18 -11.73 -11.38 -11.47
N MET A 19 -12.73 -11.14 -10.64
CA MET A 19 -13.77 -12.15 -10.42
C MET A 19 -14.67 -12.19 -11.66
N SER A 20 -14.26 -12.94 -12.68
CA SER A 20 -15.22 -13.56 -13.58
C SER A 20 -16.22 -14.31 -12.71
N ALA A 21 -17.51 -14.15 -12.97
CA ALA A 21 -18.56 -14.81 -12.21
C ALA A 21 -18.21 -16.29 -12.04
N PRO A 22 -18.21 -16.83 -10.81
CA PRO A 22 -18.00 -18.26 -10.62
C PRO A 22 -19.17 -18.98 -11.28
N GLU A 23 -18.86 -19.74 -12.30
CA GLU A 23 -19.87 -20.46 -13.12
C GLU A 23 -20.54 -21.61 -12.38
N ASN A 24 -20.21 -21.90 -11.13
CA ASN A 24 -20.78 -23.03 -10.42
C ASN A 24 -21.15 -22.74 -8.96
N GLY A 25 -22.42 -22.50 -8.73
CA GLY A 25 -23.08 -22.81 -7.45
C GLY A 25 -23.00 -21.79 -6.33
N LEU A 26 -22.28 -20.69 -6.46
CA LEU A 26 -22.39 -19.57 -5.52
C LEU A 26 -23.47 -18.60 -6.02
N ASP A 27 -24.47 -18.37 -5.16
CA ASP A 27 -25.49 -17.36 -5.42
C ASP A 27 -24.86 -15.96 -5.34
N MET A 28 -24.46 -15.45 -6.51
CA MET A 28 -23.87 -14.11 -6.65
C MET A 28 -24.92 -13.00 -6.61
N SER A 29 -26.21 -13.32 -6.47
CA SER A 29 -27.27 -12.31 -6.47
C SER A 29 -27.15 -11.34 -5.29
N ALA A 30 -26.70 -11.80 -4.12
CA ALA A 30 -26.43 -10.98 -2.97
C ALA A 30 -25.23 -10.03 -3.21
N LEU A 31 -24.16 -10.53 -3.86
CA LEU A 31 -22.99 -9.73 -4.23
C LEU A 31 -23.28 -8.78 -5.40
N ALA A 32 -24.09 -9.19 -6.37
CA ALA A 32 -24.55 -8.31 -7.45
C ALA A 32 -25.45 -7.20 -6.91
N GLY A 33 -26.31 -7.49 -5.94
CA GLY A 33 -27.11 -6.49 -5.23
C GLY A 33 -26.25 -5.49 -4.45
N LEU A 34 -25.19 -5.96 -3.79
CA LEU A 34 -24.21 -5.10 -3.11
C LEU A 34 -23.43 -4.24 -4.11
N GLY A 35 -23.01 -4.79 -5.23
CA GLY A 35 -22.33 -4.07 -6.31
C GLY A 35 -23.22 -3.01 -6.95
N ALA A 36 -24.51 -3.31 -7.19
CA ALA A 36 -25.48 -2.36 -7.72
C ALA A 36 -25.81 -1.24 -6.70
N ALA A 37 -25.92 -1.56 -5.42
CA ALA A 37 -26.12 -0.57 -4.36
C ALA A 37 -24.89 0.35 -4.18
N MET A 38 -23.69 -0.14 -4.41
CA MET A 38 -22.43 0.63 -4.38
C MET A 38 -22.25 1.51 -5.63
N GLN A 39 -22.85 1.17 -6.75
CA GLN A 39 -22.78 1.94 -8.00
C GLN A 39 -23.77 3.11 -8.08
N SER A 40 -24.71 3.23 -7.16
CA SER A 40 -25.82 4.17 -7.26
C SER A 40 -25.51 5.63 -6.88
N SER A 41 -24.34 5.92 -6.31
CA SER A 41 -23.97 7.29 -5.97
C SER A 41 -22.48 7.56 -6.17
N LEU A 42 -22.17 8.54 -7.01
CA LEU A 42 -20.82 9.10 -7.09
C LEU A 42 -20.65 10.11 -5.95
N ARG A 43 -19.67 9.89 -5.07
CA ARG A 43 -19.28 10.84 -4.03
C ARG A 43 -18.02 11.54 -4.49
N LEU A 44 -18.12 12.83 -4.78
CA LEU A 44 -17.00 13.68 -5.17
C LEU A 44 -16.58 14.52 -3.96
N GLY A 45 -15.39 14.26 -3.40
CA GLY A 45 -14.87 15.03 -2.26
C GLY A 45 -14.22 16.34 -2.67
N ASP A 46 -13.53 16.35 -3.81
CA ASP A 46 -12.89 17.54 -4.38
C ASP A 46 -12.74 17.37 -5.89
N PHE A 47 -12.75 18.49 -6.60
CA PHE A 47 -12.45 18.56 -8.03
C PHE A 47 -11.65 19.81 -8.32
N ARG A 48 -10.48 19.64 -8.90
CA ARG A 48 -9.60 20.76 -9.28
C ARG A 48 -9.17 20.63 -10.73
N LEU A 49 -9.37 21.68 -11.48
CA LEU A 49 -8.79 21.84 -12.80
C LEU A 49 -7.60 22.81 -12.71
N SER A 50 -6.40 22.34 -13.02
CA SER A 50 -5.18 23.16 -13.00
C SER A 50 -4.49 23.12 -14.34
N GLY A 51 -3.83 24.23 -14.70
CA GLY A 51 -2.90 24.29 -15.83
C GLY A 51 -1.46 23.90 -15.46
N ASP A 52 -1.20 23.57 -14.20
CA ASP A 52 0.13 23.16 -13.75
C ASP A 52 0.50 21.80 -14.36
N ALA A 53 1.73 21.69 -14.82
CA ALA A 53 2.27 20.38 -15.20
C ALA A 53 2.36 19.48 -13.97
N ARG A 54 1.88 18.25 -14.10
CA ARG A 54 1.90 17.26 -13.02
C ARG A 54 2.44 15.93 -13.50
N ILE A 55 2.83 15.10 -12.55
CA ILE A 55 3.17 13.71 -12.81
C ILE A 55 1.87 12.98 -13.18
N ASP A 56 1.90 12.28 -14.31
CA ASP A 56 0.76 11.50 -14.79
C ASP A 56 0.52 10.31 -13.87
N ARG A 57 -0.75 10.08 -13.49
CA ARG A 57 -1.18 8.98 -12.61
C ARG A 57 -0.32 8.86 -11.34
N TYR A 58 -0.02 9.99 -10.72
CA TYR A 58 0.83 10.02 -9.52
C TYR A 58 0.24 9.23 -8.36
N GLU A 59 -1.07 9.13 -8.26
CA GLU A 59 -1.77 8.35 -7.23
C GLU A 59 -1.35 6.87 -7.29
N ALA A 60 -1.40 6.28 -8.49
CA ALA A 60 -0.93 4.92 -8.71
C ALA A 60 0.57 4.78 -8.44
N LYS A 61 1.38 5.71 -8.96
CA LYS A 61 2.84 5.71 -8.81
C LYS A 61 3.29 5.89 -7.37
N ALA A 62 2.57 6.69 -6.58
CA ALA A 62 2.86 6.94 -5.16
C ALA A 62 2.22 5.92 -4.20
N GLY A 63 1.55 4.88 -4.70
CA GLY A 63 0.97 3.82 -3.89
C GLY A 63 -0.31 4.21 -3.13
N PHE A 64 -1.04 5.24 -3.57
CA PHE A 64 -2.38 5.52 -3.04
C PHE A 64 -3.43 4.54 -3.55
N GLU A 65 -3.13 3.87 -4.66
CA GLU A 65 -3.95 2.81 -5.22
C GLU A 65 -3.06 1.64 -5.66
N THR A 66 -3.67 0.47 -5.79
CA THR A 66 -3.02 -0.70 -6.37
C THR A 66 -3.09 -0.60 -7.89
N GLU A 67 -1.99 -0.90 -8.58
CA GLU A 67 -1.90 -0.88 -10.04
C GLU A 67 -1.44 -2.26 -10.52
N PRO A 68 -2.25 -2.95 -11.34
CA PRO A 68 -1.92 -4.30 -11.82
C PRO A 68 -0.66 -4.33 -12.68
N ASP A 69 -0.46 -3.30 -13.48
CA ASP A 69 0.72 -3.19 -14.36
C ASP A 69 1.38 -1.82 -14.21
N TYR A 70 2.29 -1.74 -13.23
CA TYR A 70 3.04 -0.51 -12.99
C TYR A 70 3.84 -0.07 -14.22
N TYR A 71 4.36 -1.01 -15.00
CA TYR A 71 5.22 -0.70 -16.14
C TYR A 71 4.42 -0.17 -17.35
N ALA A 72 3.11 -0.39 -17.39
CA ALA A 72 2.22 0.24 -18.37
C ALA A 72 1.92 1.70 -18.06
N LEU A 73 2.29 2.22 -16.86
CA LEU A 73 2.10 3.62 -16.51
C LEU A 73 2.99 4.52 -17.36
N SER A 74 2.38 5.47 -18.06
CA SER A 74 3.07 6.44 -18.89
C SER A 74 4.12 7.24 -18.11
N GLN A 75 5.34 7.30 -18.63
CA GLN A 75 6.39 8.20 -18.17
C GLN A 75 6.36 9.47 -19.03
N GLY A 76 5.48 10.36 -18.77
CA GLY A 76 5.18 11.50 -19.63
C GLY A 76 6.38 12.28 -20.18
N VAL A 77 6.14 13.05 -21.24
CA VAL A 77 7.10 13.53 -22.23
C VAL A 77 7.67 14.94 -22.00
N SER A 78 7.24 15.69 -20.98
CA SER A 78 7.69 17.09 -20.86
C SER A 78 8.83 17.24 -19.84
N GLU A 79 9.98 17.68 -20.31
CA GLU A 79 11.23 17.62 -19.55
C GLU A 79 11.45 18.76 -18.52
N ASN A 80 10.79 19.91 -18.63
CA ASN A 80 11.27 21.12 -17.98
C ASN A 80 10.27 21.89 -17.09
N ALA A 81 9.24 21.24 -16.54
CA ALA A 81 8.22 21.95 -15.77
C ALA A 81 8.34 21.75 -14.25
N GLY A 82 9.46 21.25 -13.74
CA GLY A 82 9.63 20.86 -12.35
C GLY A 82 10.16 21.99 -11.47
N VAL A 83 9.90 21.83 -10.17
CA VAL A 83 10.56 22.64 -9.13
C VAL A 83 12.00 22.14 -8.98
N ASP A 84 12.96 23.06 -9.01
CA ASP A 84 14.36 22.72 -8.75
C ASP A 84 14.51 22.05 -7.38
N VAL A 85 15.16 20.89 -7.34
CA VAL A 85 15.40 20.12 -6.10
C VAL A 85 16.02 20.98 -5.00
N ALA A 86 16.98 21.87 -5.37
CA ALA A 86 17.66 22.77 -4.44
C ALA A 86 16.72 23.84 -3.84
N LYS A 87 15.55 24.06 -4.45
CA LYS A 87 14.55 25.02 -3.96
C LYS A 87 13.48 24.37 -3.10
N VAL A 88 13.51 23.07 -2.92
CA VAL A 88 12.61 22.37 -1.99
C VAL A 88 13.15 22.52 -0.56
N ILE A 89 12.40 23.21 0.27
CA ILE A 89 12.78 23.48 1.67
C ILE A 89 11.95 22.60 2.61
N ASN A 90 12.64 21.82 3.44
CA ASN A 90 11.98 21.08 4.51
C ASN A 90 11.66 22.04 5.68
N LEU A 91 10.37 22.19 5.98
CA LEU A 91 9.86 23.06 7.04
C LEU A 91 9.29 22.28 8.23
N THR A 92 9.54 20.98 8.31
CA THR A 92 8.96 20.10 9.36
C THR A 92 9.27 20.63 10.76
N ASP A 93 10.51 21.05 11.00
CA ASP A 93 10.94 21.58 12.31
C ASP A 93 10.40 23.00 12.62
N LYS A 94 9.75 23.65 11.64
CA LYS A 94 9.11 24.96 11.78
C LYS A 94 7.62 24.87 12.07
N MET A 95 7.06 23.67 12.01
CA MET A 95 5.65 23.44 12.30
C MET A 95 5.45 23.27 13.81
N LYS A 96 4.56 24.07 14.38
CA LYS A 96 4.19 24.00 15.80
C LYS A 96 3.13 22.90 16.05
N PRO A 97 2.96 22.49 17.33
CA PRO A 97 1.96 21.46 17.67
C PRO A 97 0.52 21.84 17.30
N ASP A 98 0.18 23.12 17.27
CA ASP A 98 -1.12 23.62 16.83
C ASP A 98 -1.30 23.62 15.30
N GLY A 99 -0.25 23.20 14.56
CA GLY A 99 -0.23 23.16 13.11
C GLY A 99 0.11 24.48 12.44
N SER A 100 0.38 25.56 13.18
CA SER A 100 0.90 26.80 12.62
C SER A 100 2.35 26.64 12.18
N LEU A 101 2.76 27.43 11.17
CA LEU A 101 4.09 27.39 10.60
C LEU A 101 4.87 28.64 10.94
N ASP A 102 5.98 28.48 11.66
CA ASP A 102 6.90 29.57 12.00
C ASP A 102 7.95 29.76 10.90
N TRP A 103 7.51 30.33 9.79
CA TRP A 103 8.38 30.55 8.63
C TRP A 103 7.90 31.74 7.80
N THR A 104 8.86 32.58 7.41
CA THR A 104 8.62 33.71 6.50
C THR A 104 9.25 33.37 5.14
N PRO A 105 8.44 33.31 4.07
CA PRO A 105 8.97 33.01 2.76
C PRO A 105 9.96 34.07 2.27
N PRO A 106 11.08 33.67 1.64
CA PRO A 106 11.99 34.61 1.00
C PRO A 106 11.28 35.48 -0.05
N LYS A 107 11.62 36.77 -0.10
CA LYS A 107 11.03 37.71 -1.06
C LYS A 107 11.45 37.39 -2.51
N GLY A 108 10.63 37.80 -3.46
CA GLY A 108 10.94 37.71 -4.90
C GLY A 108 10.63 36.37 -5.55
N SER A 109 9.94 35.46 -4.85
CA SER A 109 9.50 34.17 -5.38
C SER A 109 8.07 33.86 -4.96
N GLN A 110 7.40 33.05 -5.71
CA GLN A 110 6.14 32.41 -5.30
C GLN A 110 6.45 31.08 -4.62
N TRP A 111 5.82 30.84 -3.48
CA TRP A 111 6.02 29.64 -2.71
C TRP A 111 4.72 28.84 -2.59
N ARG A 112 4.84 27.53 -2.70
CA ARG A 112 3.75 26.61 -2.39
C ARG A 112 4.16 25.79 -1.17
N VAL A 113 3.39 25.90 -0.10
CA VAL A 113 3.60 25.09 1.11
C VAL A 113 2.75 23.83 0.99
N LEU A 114 3.39 22.68 1.12
CA LEU A 114 2.72 21.39 1.19
C LEU A 114 2.80 20.87 2.62
N ARG A 115 1.65 20.56 3.20
CA ARG A 115 1.56 19.87 4.48
C ARG A 115 1.18 18.42 4.20
N LEU A 116 2.14 17.52 4.41
CA LEU A 116 1.94 16.10 4.27
C LEU A 116 1.59 15.49 5.63
N GLY A 117 0.63 14.60 5.65
CA GLY A 117 0.22 13.88 6.84
C GLY A 117 -0.15 12.45 6.49
N HIS A 118 -0.29 11.63 7.50
CA HIS A 118 -0.79 10.26 7.36
C HIS A 118 -1.88 9.98 8.38
N SER A 119 -2.73 9.03 8.08
CA SER A 119 -3.80 8.55 8.95
C SER A 119 -3.94 7.05 8.83
N LEU A 120 -4.62 6.45 9.80
CA LEU A 120 -5.03 5.05 9.68
C LEU A 120 -5.99 4.87 8.50
N LEU A 121 -5.83 3.78 7.78
CA LEU A 121 -6.75 3.38 6.71
C LEU A 121 -8.09 2.89 7.26
N GLY A 122 -8.10 2.38 8.50
CA GLY A 122 -9.27 1.77 9.10
C GLY A 122 -9.57 0.36 8.61
N THR A 123 -8.68 -0.23 7.81
CA THR A 123 -8.81 -1.63 7.37
C THR A 123 -8.77 -2.57 8.55
N THR A 124 -9.72 -3.49 8.61
CA THR A 124 -9.79 -4.53 9.64
C THR A 124 -9.45 -5.89 9.05
N ASN A 125 -8.98 -6.77 9.91
CA ASN A 125 -8.72 -8.16 9.54
C ASN A 125 -10.03 -8.87 9.14
N HIS A 126 -9.97 -9.69 8.11
CA HIS A 126 -11.10 -10.50 7.62
C HIS A 126 -10.61 -11.74 6.84
N PRO A 127 -11.35 -12.83 6.81
CA PRO A 127 -12.56 -13.04 7.60
C PRO A 127 -12.24 -13.23 9.08
N ALA A 128 -13.02 -12.63 9.97
CA ALA A 128 -12.91 -12.80 11.43
C ALA A 128 -14.28 -12.69 12.10
N PRO A 129 -14.55 -13.45 13.20
CA PRO A 129 -15.73 -13.24 13.99
C PRO A 129 -15.65 -11.86 14.68
N PRO A 130 -16.81 -11.30 15.11
CA PRO A 130 -16.84 -9.96 15.71
C PRO A 130 -15.87 -9.80 16.89
N GLU A 131 -15.71 -10.82 17.72
CA GLU A 131 -14.83 -10.82 18.90
C GLU A 131 -13.33 -10.77 18.55
N ALA A 132 -12.96 -11.18 17.34
CA ALA A 132 -11.59 -11.18 16.83
C ALA A 132 -11.34 -10.12 15.78
N THR A 133 -12.36 -9.31 15.45
CA THR A 133 -12.20 -8.22 14.46
C THR A 133 -11.47 -7.04 15.09
N GLY A 134 -10.42 -6.59 14.43
CA GLY A 134 -9.61 -5.44 14.83
C GLY A 134 -8.90 -4.81 13.64
N LEU A 135 -8.20 -3.72 13.89
CA LEU A 135 -7.41 -3.06 12.86
C LEU A 135 -6.28 -3.98 12.37
N GLU A 136 -6.04 -3.96 11.07
CA GLU A 136 -4.85 -4.57 10.47
C GLU A 136 -3.58 -3.96 11.05
N VAL A 137 -2.55 -4.81 11.24
CA VAL A 137 -1.22 -4.36 11.66
C VAL A 137 -0.54 -3.57 10.53
N ASP A 138 0.28 -2.59 10.90
CA ASP A 138 1.17 -1.93 9.93
C ASP A 138 2.20 -2.95 9.41
N LYS A 139 2.01 -3.39 8.16
CA LYS A 139 2.85 -4.40 7.50
C LYS A 139 4.22 -3.86 7.07
N PHE A 140 4.45 -2.56 7.18
CA PHE A 140 5.73 -1.93 6.91
C PHE A 140 6.56 -1.68 8.20
N ASP A 141 5.98 -1.98 9.38
CA ASP A 141 6.66 -1.86 10.67
C ASP A 141 6.86 -3.23 11.33
N GLY A 142 8.06 -3.77 11.20
CA GLY A 142 8.41 -5.07 11.77
C GLY A 142 8.27 -5.15 13.29
N ALA A 143 8.41 -4.03 14.00
CA ALA A 143 8.17 -4.02 15.44
C ALA A 143 6.69 -4.18 15.77
N ALA A 144 5.80 -3.58 14.99
CA ALA A 144 4.36 -3.76 15.11
C ALA A 144 3.95 -5.20 14.77
N VAL A 145 4.47 -5.75 13.67
CA VAL A 145 4.22 -7.14 13.25
C VAL A 145 4.70 -8.12 14.34
N ARG A 146 5.86 -7.89 14.93
CA ARG A 146 6.39 -8.74 16.01
C ARG A 146 5.47 -8.73 17.23
N ARG A 147 5.05 -7.55 17.71
CA ARG A 147 4.11 -7.44 18.83
C ARG A 147 2.79 -8.16 18.55
N TYR A 148 2.27 -8.01 17.33
CA TYR A 148 1.06 -8.72 16.89
C TYR A 148 1.25 -10.23 16.98
N MET A 149 2.32 -10.76 16.40
CA MET A 149 2.62 -12.20 16.39
C MET A 149 2.87 -12.77 17.79
N ASP A 150 3.56 -12.04 18.65
CA ASP A 150 3.79 -12.45 20.05
C ASP A 150 2.46 -12.53 20.82
N THR A 151 1.56 -11.57 20.62
CA THR A 151 0.22 -11.59 21.21
C THR A 151 -0.60 -12.75 20.66
N TYR A 152 -0.64 -12.92 19.34
CA TYR A 152 -1.39 -13.96 18.66
C TYR A 152 -0.98 -15.36 19.15
N LEU A 153 0.32 -15.66 19.13
CA LEU A 153 0.84 -16.94 19.63
C LEU A 153 0.69 -17.08 21.16
N GLY A 154 0.72 -15.97 21.88
CA GLY A 154 0.45 -15.92 23.31
C GLY A 154 -0.96 -16.37 23.67
N MET A 155 -1.97 -16.00 22.88
CA MET A 155 -3.35 -16.48 23.06
C MET A 155 -3.45 -17.99 22.93
N TYR A 156 -2.79 -18.60 21.94
CA TYR A 156 -2.76 -20.06 21.79
C TYR A 156 -2.09 -20.75 22.99
N ARG A 157 -0.98 -20.21 23.51
CA ARG A 157 -0.35 -20.75 24.70
C ARG A 157 -1.22 -20.62 25.93
N GLY A 158 -1.93 -19.51 26.08
CA GLY A 158 -2.88 -19.30 27.18
C GLY A 158 -4.03 -20.29 27.16
N ALA A 159 -4.58 -20.57 25.98
CA ALA A 159 -5.72 -21.47 25.81
C ALA A 159 -5.35 -22.96 25.85
N ALA A 160 -4.25 -23.37 25.22
CA ALA A 160 -3.90 -24.76 24.98
C ALA A 160 -2.75 -25.26 25.86
N GLY A 161 -1.97 -24.39 26.48
CA GLY A 161 -0.78 -24.71 27.25
C GLY A 161 0.52 -24.36 26.55
N GLN A 162 1.57 -24.09 27.33
CA GLN A 162 2.86 -23.58 26.85
C GLN A 162 3.56 -24.50 25.84
N ASP A 163 3.44 -25.82 26.02
CA ASP A 163 4.07 -26.80 25.12
C ASP A 163 3.30 -27.02 23.81
N MET A 164 2.10 -26.47 23.69
CA MET A 164 1.22 -26.72 22.55
C MET A 164 1.53 -25.83 21.34
N VAL A 165 2.50 -24.93 21.44
CA VAL A 165 3.02 -24.15 20.33
C VAL A 165 4.49 -24.57 20.06
N GLY A 166 4.76 -25.07 18.88
CA GLY A 166 6.07 -25.47 18.42
C GLY A 166 6.50 -26.90 18.75
N LYS A 167 5.92 -27.57 19.75
CA LYS A 167 6.37 -28.90 20.19
C LYS A 167 5.30 -29.98 20.05
N LYS A 168 4.18 -29.88 20.78
CA LYS A 168 3.18 -30.95 20.90
C LYS A 168 1.90 -30.69 20.09
N GLY A 169 1.55 -29.44 19.84
CA GLY A 169 0.31 -29.03 19.18
C GLY A 169 0.55 -28.35 17.85
N VAL A 170 0.33 -27.02 17.78
CA VAL A 170 0.53 -26.20 16.59
C VAL A 170 2.02 -26.20 16.21
N ARG A 171 2.33 -26.68 15.02
CA ARG A 171 3.70 -26.78 14.50
C ARG A 171 3.94 -25.93 13.25
N ALA A 172 2.89 -25.32 12.73
CA ALA A 172 2.98 -24.49 11.53
C ALA A 172 2.00 -23.32 11.60
N LEU A 173 2.32 -22.28 10.87
CA LEU A 173 1.45 -21.15 10.56
C LEU A 173 1.11 -21.19 9.08
N LEU A 174 -0.16 -21.07 8.76
CA LEU A 174 -0.64 -20.78 7.41
C LEU A 174 -0.71 -19.27 7.24
N VAL A 175 -0.13 -18.77 6.16
CA VAL A 175 -0.28 -17.39 5.70
C VAL A 175 -1.05 -17.44 4.38
N ASP A 176 -2.23 -16.89 4.40
CA ASP A 176 -3.07 -16.74 3.22
C ASP A 176 -2.66 -15.52 2.39
N SER A 177 -3.27 -15.33 1.24
CA SER A 177 -2.97 -14.20 0.36
C SER A 177 -3.25 -12.85 1.01
N ILE A 178 -2.41 -11.87 0.70
CA ILE A 178 -2.58 -10.52 1.23
C ILE A 178 -3.61 -9.74 0.40
N GLU A 179 -4.67 -9.27 1.07
CA GLU A 179 -5.83 -8.65 0.42
C GLU A 179 -6.23 -7.29 1.04
N VAL A 180 -5.26 -6.52 1.50
CA VAL A 180 -5.50 -5.31 2.30
C VAL A 180 -5.55 -4.00 1.51
N GLY A 181 -5.46 -4.06 0.19
CA GLY A 181 -5.46 -2.88 -0.66
C GLY A 181 -4.17 -2.07 -0.58
N ALA A 182 -4.26 -0.79 -0.88
CA ALA A 182 -3.12 0.12 -0.89
C ALA A 182 -2.86 0.74 0.49
N ALA A 183 -1.58 0.78 0.88
CA ALA A 183 -1.06 1.53 2.02
C ALA A 183 0.32 2.06 1.63
N ASN A 184 0.60 3.33 1.86
CA ASN A 184 1.81 3.94 1.33
C ASN A 184 2.66 4.72 2.34
N TRP A 185 2.42 4.53 3.63
CA TRP A 185 3.19 5.19 4.67
C TRP A 185 3.35 4.32 5.91
N THR A 186 4.48 4.51 6.58
CA THR A 186 4.78 4.02 7.92
C THR A 186 5.62 5.07 8.66
N PRO A 187 5.60 5.15 9.98
CA PRO A 187 6.36 6.16 10.73
C PRO A 187 7.86 6.21 10.41
N ARG A 188 8.45 5.07 10.05
CA ARG A 188 9.88 4.98 9.72
C ARG A 188 10.19 5.05 8.22
N MET A 189 9.24 5.49 7.40
CA MET A 189 9.38 5.49 5.93
C MET A 189 10.65 6.21 5.46
N VAL A 190 10.92 7.41 5.96
CA VAL A 190 12.10 8.20 5.54
C VAL A 190 13.41 7.49 5.86
N GLU A 191 13.51 6.92 7.07
CA GLU A 191 14.68 6.15 7.50
C GLU A 191 14.88 4.90 6.64
N GLN A 192 13.83 4.13 6.45
CA GLN A 192 13.86 2.91 5.66
C GLN A 192 14.16 3.18 4.18
N PHE A 193 13.57 4.22 3.62
CA PHE A 193 13.87 4.64 2.26
C PHE A 193 15.37 4.97 2.09
N LYS A 194 15.92 5.79 3.00
CA LYS A 194 17.36 6.12 2.98
C LYS A 194 18.22 4.86 3.02
N LYS A 195 17.88 3.91 3.88
CA LYS A 195 18.59 2.63 4.03
C LYS A 195 18.52 1.80 2.75
N LEU A 196 17.36 1.72 2.12
CA LEU A 196 17.11 0.83 0.97
C LEU A 196 17.49 1.45 -0.37
N ARG A 197 17.38 2.78 -0.52
CA ARG A 197 17.61 3.51 -1.79
C ARG A 197 18.92 4.29 -1.80
N GLY A 198 19.52 4.58 -0.64
CA GLY A 198 20.81 5.26 -0.55
C GLY A 198 20.75 6.78 -0.66
N TYR A 199 19.57 7.39 -0.68
CA TYR A 199 19.42 8.85 -0.74
C TYR A 199 18.25 9.34 0.11
N ASP A 200 18.22 10.66 0.38
CA ASP A 200 17.16 11.30 1.16
C ASP A 200 15.89 11.51 0.31
N PRO A 201 14.73 10.92 0.66
CA PRO A 201 13.49 11.14 -0.06
C PRO A 201 12.90 12.54 0.16
N THR A 202 13.29 13.25 1.23
CA THR A 202 12.65 14.48 1.68
C THR A 202 12.52 15.54 0.59
N PRO A 203 13.55 15.84 -0.21
CA PRO A 203 13.41 16.83 -1.28
C PRO A 203 12.41 16.43 -2.38
N PHE A 204 12.16 15.14 -2.54
CA PHE A 204 11.25 14.58 -3.55
C PHE A 204 9.84 14.32 -3.02
N MET A 205 9.59 14.47 -1.72
CA MET A 205 8.26 14.22 -1.15
C MET A 205 7.11 14.97 -1.85
N PRO A 206 7.29 16.18 -2.42
CA PRO A 206 6.23 16.81 -3.21
C PRO A 206 5.76 15.98 -4.41
N ALA A 207 6.59 15.06 -4.91
CA ALA A 207 6.22 14.22 -6.05
C ALA A 207 5.07 13.24 -5.72
N ILE A 208 4.92 12.81 -4.46
CA ILE A 208 3.79 11.97 -4.05
C ILE A 208 2.43 12.68 -4.18
N THR A 209 2.44 14.00 -4.32
CA THR A 209 1.24 14.82 -4.60
C THR A 209 1.10 15.19 -6.07
N GLY A 210 1.91 14.61 -6.95
CA GLY A 210 1.94 14.89 -8.38
C GLY A 210 2.77 16.10 -8.79
N THR A 211 3.45 16.78 -7.86
CA THR A 211 4.34 17.90 -8.20
C THR A 211 5.63 17.37 -8.82
N ILE A 212 6.00 17.93 -9.99
CA ILE A 212 7.27 17.57 -10.63
C ILE A 212 8.41 18.26 -9.86
N VAL A 213 9.36 17.46 -9.35
CA VAL A 213 10.56 17.92 -8.66
C VAL A 213 11.78 17.55 -9.51
N GLY A 214 12.65 18.50 -9.80
CA GLY A 214 13.71 18.34 -10.79
C GLY A 214 13.13 18.19 -12.18
N SER A 215 13.38 17.09 -12.83
CA SER A 215 12.72 16.70 -14.07
C SER A 215 11.58 15.71 -13.82
N ARG A 216 10.77 15.48 -14.85
CA ARG A 216 9.75 14.42 -14.81
C ARG A 216 10.39 13.04 -14.61
N ALA A 217 11.48 12.77 -15.31
CA ALA A 217 12.22 11.52 -15.17
C ALA A 217 12.74 11.30 -13.73
N GLN A 218 13.26 12.34 -13.08
CA GLN A 218 13.71 12.26 -11.68
C GLN A 218 12.54 12.01 -10.73
N SER A 219 11.40 12.67 -10.96
CA SER A 219 10.20 12.48 -10.16
C SER A 219 9.60 11.07 -10.32
N ASP A 220 9.55 10.56 -11.55
CA ASP A 220 9.09 9.20 -11.84
C ASP A 220 10.05 8.15 -11.25
N GLN A 221 11.37 8.39 -11.31
CA GLN A 221 12.36 7.51 -10.66
C GLN A 221 12.18 7.50 -9.15
N PHE A 222 11.97 8.66 -8.52
CA PHE A 222 11.68 8.72 -7.09
C PHE A 222 10.41 7.95 -6.73
N LEU A 223 9.33 8.09 -7.50
CA LEU A 223 8.08 7.36 -7.24
C LEU A 223 8.23 5.86 -7.45
N TYR A 224 9.02 5.43 -8.43
CA TYR A 224 9.41 4.03 -8.58
C TYR A 224 10.16 3.52 -7.35
N ASP A 225 11.18 4.25 -6.90
CA ASP A 225 11.96 3.91 -5.71
C ASP A 225 11.10 3.90 -4.44
N TYR A 226 10.15 4.82 -4.35
CA TYR A 226 9.19 4.89 -3.25
C TYR A 226 8.32 3.64 -3.21
N ARG A 227 7.71 3.29 -4.34
CA ARG A 227 6.88 2.08 -4.47
C ARG A 227 7.70 0.81 -4.26
N ARG A 228 8.91 0.76 -4.79
CA ARG A 228 9.84 -0.35 -4.54
C ARG A 228 10.20 -0.48 -3.06
N THR A 229 10.32 0.64 -2.34
CA THR A 229 10.55 0.63 -0.89
C THR A 229 9.38 0.00 -0.14
N LEU A 230 8.14 0.34 -0.52
CA LEU A 230 6.95 -0.29 0.07
C LEU A 230 6.96 -1.81 -0.15
N ALA A 231 7.30 -2.27 -1.36
CA ALA A 231 7.39 -3.69 -1.66
C ALA A 231 8.47 -4.41 -0.82
N ASP A 232 9.65 -3.81 -0.71
CA ASP A 232 10.75 -4.35 0.10
C ASP A 232 10.39 -4.41 1.59
N LEU A 233 9.72 -3.37 2.12
CA LEU A 233 9.25 -3.35 3.51
C LEU A 233 8.17 -4.40 3.76
N MET A 234 7.22 -4.57 2.86
CA MET A 234 6.19 -5.60 3.00
C MET A 234 6.83 -6.99 3.06
N ALA A 235 7.83 -7.25 2.24
CA ALA A 235 8.55 -8.51 2.25
C ALA A 235 9.37 -8.69 3.53
N SER A 236 10.17 -7.70 3.95
CA SER A 236 11.08 -7.83 5.08
C SER A 236 10.40 -7.66 6.43
N GLU A 237 9.57 -6.61 6.59
CA GLU A 237 9.00 -6.22 7.87
C GLU A 237 7.73 -7.00 8.21
N HIS A 238 7.01 -7.53 7.21
CA HIS A 238 5.87 -8.41 7.46
C HIS A 238 6.28 -9.89 7.32
N TYR A 239 6.48 -10.38 6.11
CA TYR A 239 6.77 -11.80 5.86
C TYR A 239 8.05 -12.26 6.54
N GLY A 240 9.11 -11.46 6.47
CA GLY A 240 10.38 -11.74 7.13
C GLY A 240 10.25 -11.84 8.65
N VAL A 241 9.51 -10.91 9.26
CA VAL A 241 9.28 -10.92 10.72
C VAL A 241 8.39 -12.07 11.15
N VAL A 242 7.32 -12.38 10.41
CA VAL A 242 6.47 -13.56 10.68
C VAL A 242 7.34 -14.83 10.66
N ALA A 243 8.15 -15.00 9.62
CA ALA A 243 9.05 -16.16 9.51
C ALA A 243 10.07 -16.23 10.65
N GLU A 244 10.64 -15.08 11.05
CA GLU A 244 11.59 -15.02 12.17
C GLU A 244 10.92 -15.42 13.50
N VAL A 245 9.73 -14.86 13.78
CA VAL A 245 8.98 -15.19 15.00
C VAL A 245 8.59 -16.65 15.01
N ALA A 246 8.06 -17.17 13.90
CA ALA A 246 7.71 -18.57 13.75
C ALA A 246 8.91 -19.49 14.02
N LYS A 247 10.06 -19.22 13.41
CA LYS A 247 11.29 -19.98 13.60
C LYS A 247 11.73 -20.01 15.06
N LYS A 248 11.67 -18.86 15.77
CA LYS A 248 12.01 -18.78 17.20
C LYS A 248 11.08 -19.63 18.07
N GLN A 249 9.85 -19.84 17.61
CA GLN A 249 8.85 -20.64 18.31
C GLN A 249 8.83 -22.12 17.88
N GLY A 250 9.74 -22.53 16.97
CA GLY A 250 9.78 -23.88 16.41
C GLY A 250 8.65 -24.19 15.45
N LEU A 251 8.09 -23.16 14.79
CA LEU A 251 7.01 -23.29 13.83
C LEU A 251 7.54 -23.21 12.40
N THR A 252 6.92 -23.94 11.50
CA THR A 252 7.06 -23.83 10.04
C THR A 252 6.06 -22.83 9.51
N VAL A 253 6.46 -21.99 8.57
CA VAL A 253 5.54 -21.11 7.83
C VAL A 253 5.31 -21.70 6.45
N TYR A 254 4.04 -21.87 6.09
CA TYR A 254 3.62 -22.24 4.75
C TYR A 254 2.50 -21.31 4.30
N GLY A 255 2.43 -21.00 3.01
CA GLY A 255 1.38 -20.11 2.54
C GLY A 255 1.72 -19.37 1.27
N GLU A 256 0.80 -18.51 0.95
CA GLU A 256 0.81 -17.61 -0.18
C GLU A 256 1.45 -16.27 0.19
N ALA A 257 1.58 -15.41 -0.81
CA ALA A 257 1.88 -13.99 -0.63
C ALA A 257 0.88 -13.15 -1.41
N LEU A 258 0.86 -13.27 -2.72
CA LEU A 258 -0.18 -12.68 -3.57
C LEU A 258 -0.98 -13.79 -4.25
N GLU A 259 -2.26 -13.56 -4.37
CA GLU A 259 -3.11 -14.32 -5.27
C GLU A 259 -3.04 -13.72 -6.68
N SER A 260 -3.09 -14.57 -7.68
CA SER A 260 -3.18 -14.14 -9.09
C SER A 260 -4.34 -13.18 -9.28
N PHE A 261 -4.12 -12.13 -10.06
CA PHE A 261 -5.09 -11.08 -10.38
C PHE A 261 -5.51 -10.15 -9.22
N ARG A 262 -4.91 -10.26 -8.04
CA ARG A 262 -5.11 -9.31 -6.95
C ARG A 262 -3.94 -8.35 -6.85
N PRO A 263 -4.04 -7.13 -7.39
CA PRO A 263 -2.94 -6.19 -7.38
C PRO A 263 -2.59 -5.76 -5.96
N SER A 264 -1.30 -5.68 -5.66
CA SER A 264 -0.75 -5.24 -4.39
C SER A 264 0.45 -4.33 -4.62
N LEU A 265 0.89 -3.65 -3.57
CA LEU A 265 2.16 -2.92 -3.57
C LEU A 265 3.36 -3.83 -3.30
N GLY A 266 3.14 -5.08 -2.93
CA GLY A 266 4.17 -6.06 -2.62
C GLY A 266 4.81 -6.67 -3.87
N ASP A 267 5.99 -7.26 -3.67
CA ASP A 267 6.67 -8.12 -4.64
C ASP A 267 6.45 -9.58 -4.22
N ASP A 268 5.66 -10.32 -5.00
CA ASP A 268 5.25 -11.69 -4.65
C ASP A 268 6.43 -12.61 -4.36
N MET A 269 7.44 -12.62 -5.22
CA MET A 269 8.60 -13.49 -5.04
C MET A 269 9.42 -13.11 -3.81
N SER A 270 9.57 -11.81 -3.56
CA SER A 270 10.30 -11.32 -2.37
C SER A 270 9.56 -11.62 -1.08
N MET A 271 8.23 -11.64 -1.08
CA MET A 271 7.42 -12.03 0.08
C MET A 271 7.43 -13.56 0.26
N ARG A 272 7.17 -14.30 -0.79
CA ARG A 272 7.02 -15.76 -0.80
C ARG A 272 8.29 -16.51 -0.37
N LYS A 273 9.48 -15.95 -0.66
CA LYS A 273 10.77 -16.55 -0.25
C LYS A 273 10.95 -16.71 1.27
N HIS A 274 10.16 -16.00 2.08
CA HIS A 274 10.19 -16.12 3.54
C HIS A 274 9.42 -17.32 4.06
N ASN A 275 8.54 -17.91 3.27
CA ASN A 275 7.82 -19.12 3.64
C ASN A 275 8.73 -20.35 3.51
N ASN A 276 8.69 -21.25 4.51
CA ASN A 276 9.40 -22.54 4.44
C ASN A 276 8.81 -23.43 3.35
N ILE A 277 7.49 -23.35 3.14
CA ILE A 277 6.75 -24.07 2.09
C ILE A 277 5.92 -23.02 1.33
N PRO A 278 6.44 -22.50 0.21
CA PRO A 278 5.69 -21.59 -0.63
C PRO A 278 4.45 -22.29 -1.22
N MET A 279 3.32 -21.62 -1.13
CA MET A 279 2.05 -22.10 -1.70
C MET A 279 1.56 -21.10 -2.74
N SER A 280 0.64 -21.54 -3.56
CA SER A 280 -0.10 -20.72 -4.52
C SER A 280 -1.51 -21.25 -4.66
N ALA A 281 -2.48 -20.38 -4.79
CA ALA A 281 -3.83 -20.77 -5.13
C ALA A 281 -3.87 -21.31 -6.57
N MET A 282 -4.62 -22.36 -6.76
CA MET A 282 -4.92 -22.91 -8.07
C MET A 282 -6.44 -22.94 -8.25
N TRP A 283 -6.92 -22.07 -9.11
CA TRP A 283 -8.33 -22.00 -9.46
C TRP A 283 -8.59 -22.85 -10.69
N THR A 284 -9.55 -23.75 -10.57
CA THR A 284 -10.02 -24.53 -11.73
C THR A 284 -11.04 -23.70 -12.49
N HIS A 285 -10.77 -23.44 -13.77
CA HIS A 285 -11.77 -22.88 -14.65
C HIS A 285 -12.69 -24.01 -15.14
N SER A 286 -13.99 -23.73 -15.22
CA SER A 286 -14.90 -24.62 -15.93
C SER A 286 -14.42 -24.79 -17.35
N ARG A 287 -14.40 -26.02 -17.86
CA ARG A 287 -14.21 -26.25 -19.30
C ARG A 287 -15.32 -25.49 -20.02
N GLN A 288 -14.95 -24.55 -20.86
CA GLN A 288 -15.84 -24.09 -21.93
C GLN A 288 -15.93 -25.24 -22.93
N GLU A 289 -17.07 -25.89 -22.98
CA GLU A 289 -17.43 -26.80 -24.03
C GLU A 289 -17.76 -26.05 -25.33
#